data_d6c11cd321207561e00474b37182ec49
#
_entry.id   d6c11cd321207561e00474b37182ec49
#
_cell.length_a   1.000
_cell.length_b   1.000
_cell.length_c   1.000
_cell.angle_alpha   90.00
_cell.angle_beta   90.00
_cell.angle_gamma   90.00
#
_symmetry.space_group_name_H-M   'P 1'
#
loop_
_entity.id
_entity.type
_entity.pdbx_description
1 polymer ?
#
loop_
_entity_poly.entity_id
_entity_poly.type
_entity_poly.pdbx_seq_one_letter_code
_entity_poly.pdbx_strand_id
1 'polypeptide(L)'
;MIRFALAILCLLVAGPAWAQARLAPQESGVGVRLRGISAVDADVAWASGREGTVLRTIDGGAHWQAMRVPGAQELDFRDIEGFDADTAVVLSIGPGAASRIYRTQDGGATWTLVLQNADPRAFFDCMAFDGPRGWMLGDPVDGAFQAYATTDGGRSWRLQPAGMPDAPEEEAAFAASGTCIAITPWGRRMAVTGGAAARVLLDGEDAAQWTAHATPVPARVPAAGIFSATPVGADMLLVGGDFEHEATGSAVLAQLGEDGALRVSPLPDPRGYRSGAACYGDARPVCVAVGPSGADVLASGRWRPLSDTGYDAVDFAGNVGWASGDKGRIARIELLP
;
A
#
# COMPACT_ATOMS: atom_id res chain seq x y z
N MET A 1 -21.67 35.47 -62.49
CA MET A 1 -21.50 34.13 -61.89
C MET A 1 -20.62 34.28 -60.68
N ILE A 2 -21.26 34.37 -59.52
CA ILE A 2 -20.57 34.52 -58.21
C ILE A 2 -20.45 33.12 -57.59
N ARG A 3 -19.23 32.65 -57.43
CA ARG A 3 -18.94 31.35 -56.74
C ARG A 3 -18.81 31.60 -55.24
N PHE A 4 -19.75 31.12 -54.46
CA PHE A 4 -19.62 31.02 -53.00
C PHE A 4 -18.73 29.82 -52.64
N ALA A 5 -17.59 30.09 -52.02
CA ALA A 5 -16.77 29.07 -51.40
C ALA A 5 -17.27 28.81 -49.97
N LEU A 6 -17.76 27.62 -49.72
CA LEU A 6 -18.19 27.16 -48.39
C LEU A 6 -16.95 26.71 -47.63
N ALA A 7 -16.53 27.52 -46.66
CA ALA A 7 -15.45 27.12 -45.74
C ALA A 7 -16.03 26.20 -44.65
N ILE A 8 -15.68 24.92 -44.69
CA ILE A 8 -16.00 23.96 -43.63
C ILE A 8 -15.03 24.17 -42.47
N LEU A 9 -15.53 24.78 -41.39
CA LEU A 9 -14.81 24.92 -40.14
C LEU A 9 -14.86 23.57 -39.38
N CYS A 10 -13.79 22.78 -39.49
CA CYS A 10 -13.61 21.58 -38.65
C CYS A 10 -13.36 22.02 -37.20
N LEU A 11 -14.38 22.00 -36.36
CA LEU A 11 -14.23 22.07 -34.90
C LEU A 11 -13.53 20.78 -34.45
N LEU A 12 -12.24 20.86 -34.19
CA LEU A 12 -11.52 19.86 -33.38
C LEU A 12 -12.10 19.93 -31.96
N VAL A 13 -13.00 19.02 -31.67
CA VAL A 13 -13.41 18.74 -30.27
C VAL A 13 -12.20 18.06 -29.61
N ALA A 14 -11.39 18.85 -28.91
CA ALA A 14 -10.43 18.32 -27.98
C ALA A 14 -11.22 17.57 -26.89
N GLY A 15 -11.25 16.24 -26.95
CA GLY A 15 -11.77 15.42 -25.86
C GLY A 15 -10.97 15.73 -24.60
N PRO A 16 -11.56 15.56 -23.41
CA PRO A 16 -10.85 15.79 -22.15
C PRO A 16 -9.56 14.96 -22.18
N ALA A 17 -8.41 15.65 -22.00
CA ALA A 17 -7.14 14.98 -21.79
C ALA A 17 -7.27 14.23 -20.45
N TRP A 18 -7.43 12.92 -20.52
CA TRP A 18 -7.49 12.07 -19.36
C TRP A 18 -6.05 11.87 -18.87
N ALA A 19 -5.79 12.07 -17.58
CA ALA A 19 -4.53 11.67 -17.00
C ALA A 19 -4.29 10.19 -17.36
N GLN A 20 -3.25 9.92 -18.09
CA GLN A 20 -2.85 8.57 -18.47
C GLN A 20 -1.68 8.16 -17.60
N ALA A 21 -1.80 7.02 -16.95
CA ALA A 21 -0.67 6.37 -16.31
C ALA A 21 -0.06 5.37 -17.29
N ARG A 22 1.26 5.21 -17.25
CA ARG A 22 2.00 4.22 -18.02
C ARG A 22 2.89 3.42 -17.09
N LEU A 23 2.85 2.11 -17.20
CA LEU A 23 3.79 1.19 -16.59
C LEU A 23 4.96 0.93 -17.53
N ALA A 24 6.19 1.24 -17.09
CA ALA A 24 7.43 0.94 -17.79
C ALA A 24 8.18 -0.15 -17.03
N PRO A 25 8.19 -1.41 -17.50
CA PRO A 25 8.92 -2.50 -16.86
C PRO A 25 10.40 -2.18 -16.72
N GLN A 26 10.99 -2.62 -15.60
CA GLN A 26 12.40 -2.46 -15.26
C GLN A 26 13.01 -3.81 -14.89
N GLU A 27 14.33 -3.95 -15.06
CA GLU A 27 15.08 -5.17 -14.73
C GLU A 27 15.54 -5.12 -13.26
N SER A 28 14.95 -5.94 -12.42
CA SER A 28 15.28 -6.02 -11.00
C SER A 28 16.53 -6.85 -10.68
N GLY A 29 16.93 -7.72 -11.58
CA GLY A 29 18.04 -8.68 -11.39
C GLY A 29 17.72 -9.87 -10.46
N VAL A 30 16.47 -10.03 -10.00
CA VAL A 30 16.04 -11.14 -9.12
C VAL A 30 14.84 -11.90 -9.69
N GLY A 31 14.66 -13.15 -9.24
CA GLY A 31 13.52 -13.98 -9.63
C GLY A 31 12.51 -14.22 -8.52
N VAL A 32 12.75 -13.70 -7.31
CA VAL A 32 11.85 -13.88 -6.16
C VAL A 32 10.62 -12.97 -6.28
N ARG A 33 9.53 -13.35 -5.61
CA ARG A 33 8.36 -12.49 -5.52
C ARG A 33 8.67 -11.29 -4.64
N LEU A 34 8.48 -10.08 -5.20
CA LEU A 34 8.58 -8.81 -4.49
C LEU A 34 7.20 -8.41 -3.98
N ARG A 35 7.13 -7.93 -2.73
CA ARG A 35 5.86 -7.72 -2.03
C ARG A 35 5.71 -6.32 -1.44
N GLY A 36 6.82 -5.61 -1.19
CA GLY A 36 6.85 -4.23 -0.73
C GLY A 36 7.52 -3.34 -1.77
N ILE A 37 7.13 -2.08 -1.80
CA ILE A 37 7.74 -1.00 -2.59
C ILE A 37 7.55 0.31 -1.84
N SER A 38 8.59 1.13 -1.79
CA SER A 38 8.56 2.48 -1.24
C SER A 38 9.27 3.43 -2.19
N ALA A 39 8.54 4.43 -2.65
CA ALA A 39 9.02 5.50 -3.50
C ALA A 39 9.47 6.67 -2.62
N VAL A 40 10.76 7.02 -2.63
CA VAL A 40 11.30 8.14 -1.86
C VAL A 40 11.20 9.44 -2.66
N ASP A 41 11.66 9.40 -3.91
CA ASP A 41 11.61 10.52 -4.84
C ASP A 41 11.66 10.01 -6.30
N ALA A 42 11.91 10.86 -7.29
CA ALA A 42 11.95 10.47 -8.70
C ALA A 42 13.10 9.52 -9.06
N ASP A 43 14.15 9.47 -8.25
CA ASP A 43 15.38 8.70 -8.49
C ASP A 43 15.55 7.55 -7.49
N VAL A 44 15.03 7.68 -6.28
CA VAL A 44 15.24 6.74 -5.17
C VAL A 44 13.97 5.95 -4.88
N ALA A 45 14.08 4.63 -4.92
CA ALA A 45 13.04 3.70 -4.46
C ALA A 45 13.65 2.43 -3.85
N TRP A 46 12.88 1.82 -2.96
CA TRP A 46 13.22 0.56 -2.30
C TRP A 46 12.14 -0.48 -2.58
N ALA A 47 12.54 -1.74 -2.72
CA ALA A 47 11.60 -2.86 -2.82
C ALA A 47 12.02 -4.01 -1.91
N SER A 48 11.06 -4.81 -1.47
CA SER A 48 11.32 -5.97 -0.61
C SER A 48 10.56 -7.21 -1.07
N GLY A 49 11.03 -8.39 -0.69
CA GLY A 49 10.41 -9.63 -1.10
C GLY A 49 10.91 -10.85 -0.35
N ARG A 50 10.60 -12.01 -0.90
CA ARG A 50 10.95 -13.31 -0.34
C ARG A 50 12.47 -13.53 -0.25
N GLU A 51 12.86 -14.52 0.52
CA GLU A 51 14.25 -14.95 0.72
C GLU A 51 15.14 -13.86 1.29
N GLY A 52 14.60 -13.00 2.16
CA GLY A 52 15.34 -11.90 2.77
C GLY A 52 15.84 -10.84 1.77
N THR A 53 15.18 -10.74 0.62
CA THR A 53 15.59 -9.87 -0.50
C THR A 53 15.12 -8.44 -0.29
N VAL A 54 16.05 -7.49 -0.49
CA VAL A 54 15.76 -6.05 -0.60
C VAL A 54 16.43 -5.53 -1.87
N LEU A 55 15.78 -4.61 -2.56
CA LEU A 55 16.33 -3.90 -3.71
C LEU A 55 16.29 -2.40 -3.47
N ARG A 56 17.26 -1.69 -4.05
CA ARG A 56 17.31 -0.23 -4.06
C ARG A 56 17.70 0.27 -5.44
N THR A 57 17.07 1.36 -5.90
CA THR A 57 17.52 2.20 -6.98
C THR A 57 17.85 3.61 -6.48
N ILE A 58 18.79 4.29 -7.13
CA ILE A 58 19.14 5.69 -6.91
C ILE A 58 19.25 6.46 -8.23
N ASP A 59 18.75 5.88 -9.31
CA ASP A 59 18.82 6.43 -10.67
C ASP A 59 17.50 6.25 -11.45
N GLY A 60 16.38 6.30 -10.71
CA GLY A 60 15.04 6.19 -11.30
C GLY A 60 14.71 4.79 -11.82
N GLY A 61 15.41 3.78 -11.34
CA GLY A 61 15.23 2.38 -11.74
C GLY A 61 15.98 2.00 -13.01
N ALA A 62 16.93 2.83 -13.48
CA ALA A 62 17.85 2.42 -14.55
C ALA A 62 18.69 1.22 -14.10
N HIS A 63 19.05 1.19 -12.80
CA HIS A 63 19.68 0.06 -12.15
C HIS A 63 19.03 -0.22 -10.80
N TRP A 64 18.81 -1.51 -10.49
CA TRP A 64 18.37 -1.98 -9.20
C TRP A 64 19.48 -2.80 -8.54
N GLN A 65 19.93 -2.36 -7.37
CA GLN A 65 20.88 -3.09 -6.55
C GLN A 65 20.13 -4.09 -5.67
N ALA A 66 20.32 -5.37 -5.93
CA ALA A 66 19.75 -6.43 -5.10
C ALA A 66 20.69 -6.76 -3.92
N MET A 67 20.09 -6.90 -2.74
CA MET A 67 20.75 -7.20 -1.48
C MET A 67 19.98 -8.29 -0.73
N ARG A 68 20.66 -8.99 0.18
CA ARG A 68 20.01 -9.90 1.12
C ARG A 68 20.33 -9.48 2.55
N VAL A 69 19.30 -9.41 3.37
CA VAL A 69 19.49 -9.15 4.80
C VAL A 69 20.16 -10.37 5.44
N PRO A 70 21.32 -10.24 6.10
CA PRO A 70 22.03 -11.36 6.69
C PRO A 70 21.18 -12.09 7.74
N GLY A 71 21.12 -13.42 7.64
CA GLY A 71 20.32 -14.26 8.55
C GLY A 71 18.81 -14.22 8.31
N ALA A 72 18.33 -13.64 7.19
CA ALA A 72 16.93 -13.51 6.85
C ALA A 72 16.52 -14.31 5.59
N GLN A 73 17.31 -15.28 5.17
CA GLN A 73 17.11 -16.03 3.91
C GLN A 73 15.78 -16.81 3.87
N GLU A 74 15.23 -17.14 5.03
CA GLU A 74 13.94 -17.82 5.16
C GLU A 74 12.76 -16.86 5.35
N LEU A 75 13.03 -15.54 5.38
CA LEU A 75 12.00 -14.54 5.67
C LEU A 75 11.33 -14.03 4.39
N ASP A 76 10.03 -13.75 4.51
CA ASP A 76 9.22 -13.07 3.49
C ASP A 76 9.03 -11.61 3.90
N PHE A 77 9.77 -10.70 3.26
CA PHE A 77 9.61 -9.27 3.48
C PHE A 77 8.43 -8.74 2.67
N ARG A 78 7.42 -8.23 3.36
CA ARG A 78 6.17 -7.79 2.75
C ARG A 78 5.92 -6.29 2.80
N ASP A 79 6.75 -5.59 3.56
CA ASP A 79 6.65 -4.16 3.68
C ASP A 79 8.04 -3.54 3.80
N ILE A 80 8.22 -2.34 3.25
CA ILE A 80 9.45 -1.58 3.31
C ILE A 80 9.14 -0.09 3.27
N GLU A 81 9.80 0.68 4.13
CA GLU A 81 9.79 2.13 4.14
C GLU A 81 11.18 2.66 3.89
N GLY A 82 11.38 3.39 2.80
CA GLY A 82 12.60 4.12 2.49
C GLY A 82 12.45 5.59 2.91
N PHE A 83 13.39 6.09 3.70
CA PHE A 83 13.40 7.51 4.09
C PHE A 83 14.27 8.35 3.17
N ASP A 84 15.31 7.74 2.65
CA ASP A 84 16.26 8.31 1.71
C ASP A 84 17.04 7.18 0.98
N ALA A 85 18.11 7.54 0.24
CA ALA A 85 18.92 6.57 -0.47
C ALA A 85 19.67 5.60 0.47
N ASP A 86 19.92 5.96 1.71
CA ASP A 86 20.74 5.19 2.64
C ASP A 86 19.93 4.54 3.77
N THR A 87 18.77 5.09 4.08
CA THR A 87 17.97 4.70 5.24
C THR A 87 16.67 4.03 4.83
N ALA A 88 16.43 2.80 5.31
CA ALA A 88 15.18 2.07 5.14
C ALA A 88 14.88 1.17 6.34
N VAL A 89 13.59 0.85 6.50
CA VAL A 89 13.06 -0.13 7.45
C VAL A 89 12.29 -1.18 6.65
N VAL A 90 12.50 -2.47 6.95
CA VAL A 90 11.84 -3.58 6.28
C VAL A 90 11.20 -4.51 7.29
N LEU A 91 9.98 -4.97 6.99
CA LEU A 91 9.18 -5.85 7.83
C LEU A 91 9.04 -7.23 7.18
N SER A 92 9.35 -8.30 7.93
CA SER A 92 9.03 -9.67 7.56
C SER A 92 7.80 -10.16 8.28
N ILE A 93 7.04 -10.99 7.56
CA ILE A 93 5.87 -11.67 8.07
C ILE A 93 6.19 -13.10 8.51
N GLY A 94 5.23 -13.71 9.18
CA GLY A 94 5.24 -15.11 9.60
C GLY A 94 4.96 -15.26 11.09
N PRO A 95 4.63 -16.47 11.55
CA PRO A 95 4.29 -16.68 12.96
C PRO A 95 5.52 -16.50 13.85
N GLY A 96 5.30 -15.90 15.02
CA GLY A 96 6.30 -15.78 16.06
C GLY A 96 7.57 -15.07 15.59
N ALA A 97 8.72 -15.68 15.79
CA ALA A 97 10.03 -15.11 15.50
C ALA A 97 10.33 -14.89 14.00
N ALA A 98 9.46 -15.31 13.08
CA ALA A 98 9.56 -14.95 11.67
C ALA A 98 9.09 -13.52 11.39
N SER A 99 8.22 -12.96 12.25
CA SER A 99 7.80 -11.56 12.22
C SER A 99 8.90 -10.69 12.83
N ARG A 100 9.57 -9.89 11.99
CA ARG A 100 10.74 -9.07 12.36
C ARG A 100 10.74 -7.74 11.65
N ILE A 101 11.41 -6.77 12.25
CA ILE A 101 11.72 -5.49 11.61
C ILE A 101 13.24 -5.30 11.61
N TYR A 102 13.80 -5.01 10.44
CA TYR A 102 15.20 -4.65 10.27
C TYR A 102 15.31 -3.21 9.77
N ARG A 103 16.45 -2.57 10.07
CA ARG A 103 16.73 -1.21 9.66
C ARG A 103 18.16 -1.09 9.11
N THR A 104 18.33 -0.32 8.04
CA THR A 104 19.62 0.10 7.48
C THR A 104 19.79 1.61 7.57
N GLN A 105 21.06 2.09 7.52
CA GLN A 105 21.45 3.50 7.45
C GLN A 105 22.64 3.71 6.51
N ASP A 106 22.98 2.73 5.72
CA ASP A 106 24.16 2.71 4.85
C ASP A 106 23.86 2.12 3.47
N GLY A 107 22.64 2.36 3.00
CA GLY A 107 22.18 1.91 1.69
C GLY A 107 21.98 0.40 1.59
N GLY A 108 21.77 -0.28 2.72
CA GLY A 108 21.57 -1.73 2.79
C GLY A 108 22.86 -2.53 2.88
N ALA A 109 24.02 -1.88 3.08
CA ALA A 109 25.29 -2.57 3.32
C ALA A 109 25.27 -3.34 4.65
N THR A 110 24.62 -2.76 5.68
CA THR A 110 24.37 -3.44 6.95
C THR A 110 22.91 -3.29 7.38
N TRP A 111 22.40 -4.30 8.11
CA TRP A 111 21.05 -4.35 8.63
C TRP A 111 21.07 -4.68 10.12
N THR A 112 20.33 -3.91 10.90
CA THR A 112 20.15 -4.12 12.33
C THR A 112 18.74 -4.67 12.58
N LEU A 113 18.61 -5.80 13.29
CA LEU A 113 17.35 -6.30 13.81
C LEU A 113 16.88 -5.37 14.93
N VAL A 114 15.79 -4.64 14.72
CA VAL A 114 15.28 -3.62 15.66
C VAL A 114 14.02 -4.07 16.41
N LEU A 115 13.29 -5.07 15.88
CA LEU A 115 12.19 -5.73 16.54
C LEU A 115 12.11 -7.18 16.08
N GLN A 116 11.93 -8.09 17.01
CA GLN A 116 11.53 -9.47 16.76
C GLN A 116 10.34 -9.80 17.65
N ASN A 117 9.32 -10.37 17.05
CA ASN A 117 8.15 -10.83 17.80
C ASN A 117 8.52 -11.97 18.74
N ALA A 118 8.03 -11.87 19.99
CA ALA A 118 8.27 -12.85 21.06
C ALA A 118 7.09 -13.82 21.26
N ASP A 119 5.86 -13.45 20.88
CA ASP A 119 4.69 -14.34 21.00
C ASP A 119 4.60 -15.26 19.77
N PRO A 120 4.66 -16.59 19.94
CA PRO A 120 4.61 -17.53 18.80
C PRO A 120 3.30 -17.49 18.00
N ARG A 121 2.24 -16.88 18.55
CA ARG A 121 0.93 -16.74 17.89
C ARG A 121 0.79 -15.46 17.08
N ALA A 122 1.61 -14.44 17.39
CA ALA A 122 1.50 -13.14 16.73
C ALA A 122 2.15 -13.16 15.34
N PHE A 123 1.61 -12.30 14.47
CA PHE A 123 2.00 -12.15 13.07
C PHE A 123 2.01 -10.67 12.73
N PHE A 124 3.07 -10.16 12.09
CA PHE A 124 3.17 -8.78 11.67
C PHE A 124 2.65 -8.63 10.23
N ASP A 125 1.90 -7.56 9.95
CA ASP A 125 1.26 -7.38 8.65
C ASP A 125 1.81 -6.22 7.85
N CYS A 126 1.83 -5.02 8.42
CA CYS A 126 2.17 -3.80 7.71
C CYS A 126 2.64 -2.70 8.66
N MET A 127 3.30 -1.70 8.10
CA MET A 127 3.75 -0.52 8.82
C MET A 127 3.51 0.75 8.00
N ALA A 128 3.40 1.89 8.68
CA ALA A 128 3.31 3.21 8.06
C ALA A 128 4.10 4.23 8.85
N PHE A 129 4.68 5.22 8.17
CA PHE A 129 5.48 6.27 8.79
C PHE A 129 4.97 7.68 8.45
N ASP A 130 5.17 8.58 9.39
CA ASP A 130 5.07 10.03 9.25
C ASP A 130 6.36 10.63 9.82
N GLY A 131 7.32 10.85 8.95
CA GLY A 131 8.68 11.23 9.33
C GLY A 131 9.31 10.21 10.30
N PRO A 132 9.76 10.64 11.51
CA PRO A 132 10.37 9.71 12.47
C PRO A 132 9.37 8.85 13.25
N ARG A 133 8.07 9.15 13.15
CA ARG A 133 7.01 8.38 13.80
C ARG A 133 6.55 7.26 12.90
N GLY A 134 6.47 6.04 13.43
CA GLY A 134 6.00 4.89 12.68
C GLY A 134 5.09 4.01 13.52
N TRP A 135 4.22 3.28 12.85
CA TRP A 135 3.29 2.31 13.44
C TRP A 135 3.37 1.02 12.65
N MET A 136 3.29 -0.09 13.36
CA MET A 136 3.18 -1.43 12.80
C MET A 136 1.92 -2.07 13.36
N LEU A 137 1.19 -2.75 12.50
CA LEU A 137 0.02 -3.55 12.84
C LEU A 137 0.35 -5.02 12.62
N GLY A 138 -0.15 -5.87 13.52
CA GLY A 138 -0.15 -7.31 13.40
C GLY A 138 -1.50 -7.90 13.76
N ASP A 139 -1.70 -9.14 13.38
CA ASP A 139 -2.91 -9.92 13.61
C ASP A 139 -3.32 -9.97 15.10
N PRO A 140 -4.60 -10.24 15.37
CA PRO A 140 -5.08 -10.34 16.73
C PRO A 140 -4.47 -11.53 17.48
N VAL A 141 -4.06 -11.26 18.72
CA VAL A 141 -3.73 -12.28 19.73
C VAL A 141 -4.69 -12.11 20.89
N ASP A 142 -5.39 -13.18 21.27
CA ASP A 142 -6.42 -13.16 22.30
C ASP A 142 -7.52 -12.10 22.02
N GLY A 143 -7.89 -11.92 20.75
CA GLY A 143 -8.92 -10.97 20.31
C GLY A 143 -8.46 -9.50 20.20
N ALA A 144 -7.18 -9.20 20.41
CA ALA A 144 -6.64 -7.84 20.33
C ALA A 144 -5.55 -7.72 19.24
N PHE A 145 -5.71 -6.78 18.31
CA PHE A 145 -4.69 -6.46 17.32
C PHE A 145 -3.38 -6.04 18.00
N GLN A 146 -2.27 -6.52 17.45
CA GLN A 146 -0.93 -6.19 17.94
C GLN A 146 -0.45 -4.91 17.26
N ALA A 147 -0.28 -3.84 18.00
CA ALA A 147 0.22 -2.57 17.47
C ALA A 147 1.53 -2.18 18.15
N TYR A 148 2.52 -1.81 17.36
CA TYR A 148 3.78 -1.25 17.84
C TYR A 148 3.98 0.15 17.27
N ALA A 149 4.71 0.99 18.01
CA ALA A 149 5.06 2.33 17.54
C ALA A 149 6.53 2.63 17.75
N THR A 150 7.05 3.50 16.88
CA THR A 150 8.37 4.12 16.97
C THR A 150 8.24 5.63 16.90
N THR A 151 9.21 6.35 17.50
CA THR A 151 9.34 7.81 17.40
C THR A 151 10.74 8.23 16.95
N ASP A 152 11.56 7.27 16.56
CA ASP A 152 12.98 7.46 16.25
C ASP A 152 13.38 6.93 14.86
N GLY A 153 12.40 6.87 13.94
CA GLY A 153 12.60 6.39 12.57
C GLY A 153 12.87 4.90 12.50
N GLY A 154 12.20 4.12 13.36
CA GLY A 154 12.30 2.67 13.35
C GLY A 154 13.55 2.10 14.03
N ARG A 155 14.32 2.90 14.79
CA ARG A 155 15.45 2.40 15.57
C ARG A 155 15.04 1.58 16.76
N SER A 156 13.91 1.92 17.38
CA SER A 156 13.30 1.16 18.45
C SER A 156 11.78 1.13 18.33
N TRP A 157 11.17 0.05 18.79
CA TRP A 157 9.74 -0.16 18.70
C TRP A 157 9.17 -0.54 20.07
N ARG A 158 7.97 -0.08 20.37
CA ARG A 158 7.29 -0.37 21.63
C ARG A 158 5.88 -0.84 21.35
N LEU A 159 5.49 -1.96 21.97
CA LEU A 159 4.11 -2.42 21.98
C LEU A 159 3.23 -1.33 22.58
N GLN A 160 2.16 -1.00 21.89
CA GLN A 160 1.20 -0.01 22.34
C GLN A 160 0.23 -0.66 23.34
N PRO A 161 -0.18 0.07 24.38
CA PRO A 161 -1.21 -0.42 25.27
C PRO A 161 -2.52 -0.65 24.51
N ALA A 162 -3.32 -1.57 25.00
CA ALA A 162 -4.62 -1.90 24.43
C ALA A 162 -5.49 -0.63 24.28
N GLY A 163 -5.97 -0.41 23.10
CA GLY A 163 -6.82 0.73 22.74
C GLY A 163 -7.53 0.48 21.42
N MET A 164 -7.15 -0.60 20.74
CA MET A 164 -7.83 -1.06 19.53
C MET A 164 -9.11 -1.83 19.89
N PRO A 165 -10.14 -1.75 19.05
CA PRO A 165 -11.36 -2.52 19.23
C PRO A 165 -11.09 -4.03 19.20
N ASP A 166 -11.86 -4.79 19.97
CA ASP A 166 -11.82 -6.24 19.90
C ASP A 166 -12.06 -6.74 18.47
N ALA A 167 -11.25 -7.69 18.06
CA ALA A 167 -11.39 -8.38 16.79
C ALA A 167 -12.38 -9.54 16.94
N PRO A 168 -13.45 -9.62 16.12
CA PRO A 168 -14.20 -10.86 15.95
C PRO A 168 -13.28 -12.04 15.61
N GLU A 169 -13.70 -13.24 15.96
CA GLU A 169 -13.00 -14.46 15.57
C GLU A 169 -12.83 -14.51 14.03
N GLU A 170 -11.67 -14.88 13.54
CA GLU A 170 -11.28 -14.89 12.13
C GLU A 170 -11.20 -13.51 11.43
N GLU A 171 -11.30 -12.41 12.16
CA GLU A 171 -10.90 -11.11 11.60
C GLU A 171 -9.39 -10.95 11.68
N ALA A 172 -8.78 -10.45 10.60
CA ALA A 172 -7.34 -10.27 10.48
C ALA A 172 -6.99 -8.99 9.69
N ALA A 173 -5.77 -8.54 9.80
CA ALA A 173 -5.16 -7.65 8.83
C ALA A 173 -4.57 -8.47 7.67
N PHE A 174 -4.12 -7.78 6.61
CA PHE A 174 -3.56 -8.49 5.46
C PHE A 174 -2.18 -7.95 5.09
N ALA A 175 -1.17 -8.77 5.28
CA ALA A 175 0.21 -8.52 4.83
C ALA A 175 0.33 -8.64 3.30
N ALA A 176 -0.40 -7.84 2.55
CA ALA A 176 -0.48 -7.97 1.10
C ALA A 176 0.51 -7.07 0.35
N SER A 177 0.62 -5.80 0.76
CA SER A 177 1.41 -4.77 0.07
C SER A 177 2.03 -3.73 1.02
N GLY A 178 1.95 -3.94 2.34
CA GLY A 178 2.38 -2.97 3.35
C GLY A 178 1.36 -1.89 3.69
N THR A 179 0.27 -1.77 2.96
CA THR A 179 -0.68 -0.65 3.06
C THR A 179 -1.96 -0.96 3.84
N CYS A 180 -1.96 -1.97 4.71
CA CYS A 180 -3.10 -2.27 5.59
C CYS A 180 -3.25 -1.28 6.77
N ILE A 181 -2.23 -0.46 7.03
CA ILE A 181 -2.27 0.71 7.90
C ILE A 181 -1.79 1.94 7.15
N ALA A 182 -2.38 3.10 7.40
CA ALA A 182 -2.02 4.35 6.75
C ALA A 182 -2.19 5.54 7.68
N ILE A 183 -1.48 6.63 7.39
CA ILE A 183 -1.72 7.94 7.98
C ILE A 183 -2.72 8.66 7.08
N THR A 184 -3.83 9.08 7.67
CA THR A 184 -4.89 9.79 6.94
C THR A 184 -4.53 11.24 6.70
N PRO A 185 -5.15 11.92 5.72
CA PRO A 185 -5.02 13.37 5.53
C PRO A 185 -5.46 14.18 6.76
N TRP A 186 -6.19 13.55 7.67
CA TRP A 186 -6.66 14.14 8.93
C TRP A 186 -5.64 14.01 10.07
N GLY A 187 -4.44 13.48 9.81
CA GLY A 187 -3.40 13.25 10.80
C GLY A 187 -3.68 12.08 11.76
N ARG A 188 -4.62 11.21 11.43
CA ARG A 188 -5.03 10.04 12.21
C ARG A 188 -4.51 8.75 11.56
N ARG A 189 -4.33 7.70 12.36
CA ARG A 189 -3.98 6.37 11.87
C ARG A 189 -5.25 5.62 11.49
N MET A 190 -5.22 4.97 10.34
CA MET A 190 -6.28 4.11 9.85
C MET A 190 -5.72 2.72 9.57
N ALA A 191 -6.36 1.68 10.10
CA ALA A 191 -6.09 0.31 9.72
C ALA A 191 -7.33 -0.31 9.07
N VAL A 192 -7.11 -1.28 8.18
CA VAL A 192 -8.18 -1.98 7.46
C VAL A 192 -8.07 -3.48 7.66
N THR A 193 -9.22 -4.16 7.69
CA THR A 193 -9.31 -5.58 8.03
C THR A 193 -10.14 -6.37 7.03
N GLY A 194 -10.09 -7.69 7.19
CA GLY A 194 -10.90 -8.65 6.43
C GLY A 194 -11.10 -9.95 7.20
N GLY A 195 -11.49 -11.01 6.50
CA GLY A 195 -11.86 -12.28 7.10
C GLY A 195 -13.32 -12.27 7.55
N ALA A 196 -13.59 -12.45 8.82
CA ALA A 196 -14.95 -12.46 9.36
C ALA A 196 -15.68 -11.10 9.23
N ALA A 197 -14.93 -10.00 9.19
CA ALA A 197 -15.44 -8.65 9.01
C ALA A 197 -14.44 -7.79 8.23
N ALA A 198 -14.94 -6.91 7.36
CA ALA A 198 -14.14 -5.85 6.73
C ALA A 198 -14.47 -4.53 7.43
N ARG A 199 -13.55 -4.06 8.27
CA ARG A 199 -13.72 -2.85 9.05
C ARG A 199 -12.64 -1.83 8.75
N VAL A 200 -12.95 -0.57 9.01
CA VAL A 200 -11.97 0.49 9.21
C VAL A 200 -11.79 0.67 10.71
N LEU A 201 -10.57 0.56 11.17
CA LEU A 201 -10.16 0.92 12.53
C LEU A 201 -9.50 2.28 12.44
N LEU A 202 -10.05 3.26 13.16
CA LEU A 202 -9.58 4.65 13.13
C LEU A 202 -9.22 5.08 14.54
N ASP A 203 -8.01 5.61 14.74
CA ASP A 203 -7.61 6.11 16.07
C ASP A 203 -8.36 7.40 16.45
N GLY A 204 -8.45 7.65 17.74
CA GLY A 204 -9.01 8.88 18.29
C GLY A 204 -8.05 10.07 18.09
N GLU A 205 -8.55 11.29 18.30
CA GLU A 205 -7.76 12.52 18.22
C GLU A 205 -6.60 12.53 19.23
N ASP A 206 -6.78 11.89 20.38
CA ASP A 206 -5.76 11.70 21.41
C ASP A 206 -4.85 10.49 21.19
N ALA A 207 -5.06 9.76 20.09
CA ALA A 207 -4.36 8.51 19.74
C ALA A 207 -4.42 7.40 20.81
N ALA A 208 -5.26 7.54 21.83
CA ALA A 208 -5.35 6.60 22.95
C ALA A 208 -6.42 5.52 22.74
N GLN A 209 -7.45 5.81 21.96
CA GLN A 209 -8.54 4.88 21.67
C GLN A 209 -8.83 4.82 20.19
N TRP A 210 -9.14 3.63 19.71
CA TRP A 210 -9.54 3.37 18.33
C TRP A 210 -11.04 3.06 18.27
N THR A 211 -11.65 3.42 17.17
CA THR A 211 -13.03 3.09 16.85
C THR A 211 -13.11 2.17 15.65
N ALA A 212 -14.05 1.23 15.66
CA ALA A 212 -14.29 0.33 14.53
C ALA A 212 -15.52 0.78 13.75
N HIS A 213 -15.37 0.87 12.44
CA HIS A 213 -16.43 1.25 11.52
C HIS A 213 -16.66 0.14 10.51
N ALA A 214 -17.90 -0.32 10.41
CA ALA A 214 -18.29 -1.31 9.40
C ALA A 214 -18.20 -0.72 7.99
N THR A 215 -17.86 -1.56 7.04
CA THR A 215 -17.81 -1.18 5.61
C THR A 215 -18.76 -2.01 4.78
N PRO A 216 -19.16 -1.54 3.60
CA PRO A 216 -19.96 -2.33 2.67
C PRO A 216 -19.14 -3.39 1.89
N VAL A 217 -17.84 -3.51 2.14
CA VAL A 217 -16.98 -4.50 1.47
C VAL A 217 -17.39 -5.91 1.92
N PRO A 218 -17.64 -6.84 1.00
CA PRO A 218 -17.94 -8.22 1.35
C PRO A 218 -16.75 -8.85 2.08
N ALA A 219 -17.01 -9.34 3.29
CA ALA A 219 -16.13 -10.18 4.08
C ALA A 219 -17.02 -11.23 4.72
N ARG A 220 -16.63 -12.43 4.87
CA ARG A 220 -17.30 -13.58 5.54
C ARG A 220 -16.50 -14.86 5.29
N VAL A 221 -15.39 -14.71 4.60
CA VAL A 221 -14.43 -15.79 4.34
C VAL A 221 -13.03 -15.26 4.61
N PRO A 222 -12.10 -16.08 5.07
CA PRO A 222 -10.74 -15.63 5.45
C PRO A 222 -9.97 -14.93 4.34
N ALA A 223 -10.33 -15.16 3.08
CA ALA A 223 -9.63 -14.62 1.90
C ALA A 223 -10.14 -13.24 1.45
N ALA A 224 -11.25 -12.73 2.03
CA ALA A 224 -11.91 -11.53 1.53
C ALA A 224 -11.86 -10.36 2.53
N GLY A 225 -11.76 -9.14 2.01
CA GLY A 225 -11.77 -7.94 2.82
C GLY A 225 -11.14 -6.73 2.15
N ILE A 226 -10.67 -5.79 2.97
CA ILE A 226 -9.92 -4.61 2.55
C ILE A 226 -8.44 -4.91 2.77
N PHE A 227 -7.61 -4.66 1.77
CA PHE A 227 -6.18 -4.99 1.78
C PHE A 227 -5.29 -3.77 1.81
N SER A 228 -5.79 -2.62 1.37
CA SER A 228 -5.01 -1.40 1.24
C SER A 228 -5.84 -0.18 1.56
N ALA A 229 -5.25 0.76 2.29
CA ALA A 229 -5.77 2.09 2.56
C ALA A 229 -4.75 3.13 2.08
N THR A 230 -5.18 4.07 1.24
CA THR A 230 -4.31 5.12 0.70
C THR A 230 -5.00 6.48 0.72
N PRO A 231 -4.30 7.57 1.07
CA PRO A 231 -4.83 8.93 0.95
C PRO A 231 -5.20 9.29 -0.48
N VAL A 232 -6.33 9.96 -0.66
CA VAL A 232 -6.80 10.47 -1.95
C VAL A 232 -7.43 11.85 -1.79
N GLY A 233 -6.65 12.91 -2.02
CA GLY A 233 -7.05 14.27 -1.64
C GLY A 233 -7.30 14.39 -0.14
N ALA A 234 -8.49 14.81 0.25
CA ALA A 234 -8.90 14.91 1.66
C ALA A 234 -9.49 13.61 2.24
N ASP A 235 -9.62 12.57 1.44
CA ASP A 235 -10.30 11.32 1.79
C ASP A 235 -9.33 10.13 1.80
N MET A 236 -9.86 8.92 2.02
CA MET A 236 -9.11 7.66 1.92
C MET A 236 -9.76 6.75 0.89
N LEU A 237 -8.98 6.27 -0.07
CA LEU A 237 -9.36 5.17 -0.95
C LEU A 237 -8.98 3.84 -0.28
N LEU A 238 -9.94 2.94 -0.18
CA LEU A 238 -9.73 1.59 0.33
C LEU A 238 -10.03 0.60 -0.78
N VAL A 239 -9.12 -0.34 -1.02
CA VAL A 239 -9.30 -1.39 -2.03
C VAL A 239 -9.08 -2.77 -1.45
N GLY A 240 -9.68 -3.77 -2.08
CA GLY A 240 -9.59 -5.14 -1.64
C GLY A 240 -10.23 -6.11 -2.62
N GLY A 241 -10.93 -7.11 -2.07
CA GLY A 241 -11.60 -8.17 -2.79
C GLY A 241 -11.42 -9.51 -2.11
N ASP A 242 -11.23 -10.56 -2.90
CA ASP A 242 -11.02 -11.93 -2.45
C ASP A 242 -9.80 -12.52 -3.18
N PHE A 243 -8.72 -12.86 -2.44
CA PHE A 243 -7.49 -13.34 -3.07
C PHE A 243 -7.58 -14.81 -3.53
N GLU A 244 -8.59 -15.57 -3.11
CA GLU A 244 -8.89 -16.90 -3.63
C GLU A 244 -9.79 -16.83 -4.88
N HIS A 245 -10.49 -15.71 -5.06
CA HIS A 245 -11.33 -15.41 -6.22
C HIS A 245 -10.87 -14.10 -6.87
N GLU A 246 -9.70 -14.10 -7.48
CA GLU A 246 -8.99 -12.91 -7.98
C GLU A 246 -9.81 -12.03 -8.94
N ALA A 247 -10.90 -12.53 -9.51
CA ALA A 247 -11.82 -11.73 -10.31
C ALA A 247 -12.77 -10.84 -9.47
N THR A 248 -12.77 -11.01 -8.14
CA THR A 248 -13.64 -10.26 -7.21
C THR A 248 -12.87 -9.12 -6.57
N GLY A 249 -13.12 -7.91 -7.04
CA GLY A 249 -12.57 -6.68 -6.47
C GLY A 249 -13.57 -5.95 -5.60
N SER A 250 -13.07 -5.04 -4.76
CA SER A 250 -13.89 -4.12 -3.97
C SER A 250 -13.17 -2.78 -3.82
N ALA A 251 -13.94 -1.69 -3.83
CA ALA A 251 -13.41 -0.35 -3.55
C ALA A 251 -14.44 0.48 -2.79
N VAL A 252 -13.98 1.23 -1.81
CA VAL A 252 -14.78 2.18 -1.04
C VAL A 252 -14.00 3.47 -0.77
N LEU A 253 -14.73 4.56 -0.55
CA LEU A 253 -14.19 5.83 -0.13
C LEU A 253 -14.55 6.07 1.34
N ALA A 254 -13.55 6.40 2.16
CA ALA A 254 -13.75 6.75 3.56
C ALA A 254 -13.48 8.26 3.75
N GLN A 255 -14.43 8.95 4.35
CA GLN A 255 -14.46 10.40 4.51
C GLN A 255 -14.73 10.77 5.97
N LEU A 256 -13.96 11.69 6.52
CA LEU A 256 -14.23 12.25 7.83
C LEU A 256 -15.11 13.50 7.68
N GLY A 257 -16.34 13.45 8.22
CA GLY A 257 -17.24 14.59 8.20
C GLY A 257 -16.82 15.68 9.21
N GLU A 258 -17.31 16.91 9.02
CA GLU A 258 -17.12 18.02 9.95
C GLU A 258 -17.67 17.72 11.36
N ASP A 259 -18.59 16.80 11.47
CA ASP A 259 -19.14 16.26 12.73
C ASP A 259 -18.25 15.20 13.39
N GLY A 260 -17.06 14.93 12.83
CA GLY A 260 -16.13 13.91 13.29
C GLY A 260 -16.54 12.47 12.97
N ALA A 261 -17.67 12.26 12.26
CA ALA A 261 -18.14 10.94 11.90
C ALA A 261 -17.43 10.43 10.63
N LEU A 262 -16.90 9.22 10.68
CA LEU A 262 -16.38 8.52 9.51
C LEU A 262 -17.54 7.97 8.68
N ARG A 263 -17.56 8.30 7.39
CA ARG A 263 -18.51 7.79 6.41
C ARG A 263 -17.76 6.94 5.39
N VAL A 264 -18.23 5.71 5.20
CA VAL A 264 -17.66 4.80 4.20
C VAL A 264 -18.72 4.52 3.13
N SER A 265 -18.41 4.89 1.90
CA SER A 265 -19.32 4.75 0.76
C SER A 265 -18.72 3.88 -0.34
N PRO A 266 -19.53 3.06 -1.04
CA PRO A 266 -19.03 2.22 -2.12
C PRO A 266 -18.58 3.07 -3.31
N LEU A 267 -17.52 2.63 -3.96
CA LEU A 267 -17.09 3.05 -5.29
C LEU A 267 -17.41 1.91 -6.29
N PRO A 268 -17.38 2.18 -7.61
CA PRO A 268 -17.33 1.10 -8.57
C PRO A 268 -16.16 0.16 -8.26
N ASP A 269 -16.36 -1.14 -8.43
CA ASP A 269 -15.32 -2.13 -8.16
C ASP A 269 -14.25 -2.10 -9.26
N PRO A 270 -12.97 -2.33 -8.92
CA PRO A 270 -11.92 -2.61 -9.90
C PRO A 270 -12.16 -3.98 -10.56
N ARG A 271 -11.43 -4.28 -11.63
CA ARG A 271 -11.60 -5.53 -12.42
C ARG A 271 -11.37 -6.83 -11.63
N GLY A 272 -10.81 -6.76 -10.45
CA GLY A 272 -10.56 -7.91 -9.60
C GLY A 272 -9.91 -7.49 -8.28
N TYR A 273 -9.52 -8.48 -7.48
CA TYR A 273 -8.81 -8.29 -6.23
C TYR A 273 -7.61 -7.36 -6.39
N ARG A 274 -7.53 -6.37 -5.50
CA ARG A 274 -6.41 -5.42 -5.44
C ARG A 274 -5.74 -5.50 -4.09
N SER A 275 -4.44 -5.88 -4.12
CA SER A 275 -3.61 -6.04 -2.94
C SER A 275 -3.05 -4.72 -2.42
N GLY A 276 -2.89 -3.73 -3.30
CA GLY A 276 -2.33 -2.42 -2.97
C GLY A 276 -2.89 -1.32 -3.85
N ALA A 277 -2.90 -0.10 -3.33
CA ALA A 277 -3.21 1.10 -4.10
C ALA A 277 -2.37 2.27 -3.60
N ALA A 278 -2.05 3.20 -4.50
CA ALA A 278 -1.43 4.48 -4.18
C ALA A 278 -1.99 5.58 -5.09
N CYS A 279 -2.06 6.80 -4.58
CA CYS A 279 -2.64 7.93 -5.28
C CYS A 279 -1.66 9.09 -5.38
N TYR A 280 -1.81 9.88 -6.44
CA TYR A 280 -1.08 11.12 -6.66
C TYR A 280 -2.04 12.27 -7.01
N GLY A 281 -1.74 13.45 -6.51
CA GLY A 281 -2.42 14.71 -6.82
C GLY A 281 -3.62 14.99 -5.91
N ASP A 282 -3.76 16.26 -5.49
CA ASP A 282 -4.79 16.67 -4.53
C ASP A 282 -6.09 17.08 -5.21
N ALA A 283 -6.02 17.99 -6.19
CA ALA A 283 -7.21 18.58 -6.82
C ALA A 283 -7.86 17.63 -7.85
N ARG A 284 -7.08 16.76 -8.50
CA ARG A 284 -7.52 15.76 -9.46
C ARG A 284 -6.74 14.47 -9.23
N PRO A 285 -7.03 13.74 -8.16
CA PRO A 285 -6.26 12.58 -7.81
C PRO A 285 -6.37 11.49 -8.87
N VAL A 286 -5.23 10.87 -9.14
CA VAL A 286 -5.09 9.67 -9.96
C VAL A 286 -4.57 8.57 -9.05
N CYS A 287 -5.31 7.48 -8.92
CA CYS A 287 -4.90 6.34 -8.13
C CYS A 287 -4.61 5.15 -9.03
N VAL A 288 -3.56 4.41 -8.70
CA VAL A 288 -3.27 3.11 -9.31
C VAL A 288 -3.51 2.04 -8.25
N ALA A 289 -4.32 1.04 -8.60
CA ALA A 289 -4.52 -0.15 -7.78
C ALA A 289 -3.97 -1.38 -8.51
N VAL A 290 -3.22 -2.20 -7.77
CA VAL A 290 -2.54 -3.38 -8.30
C VAL A 290 -3.01 -4.65 -7.61
N GLY A 291 -2.93 -5.76 -8.32
CA GLY A 291 -3.21 -7.09 -7.79
C GLY A 291 -2.64 -8.14 -8.74
N PRO A 292 -2.72 -9.45 -8.40
CA PRO A 292 -2.13 -10.52 -9.21
C PRO A 292 -2.73 -10.61 -10.61
N SER A 293 -3.99 -10.21 -10.79
CA SER A 293 -4.71 -10.24 -12.09
C SER A 293 -4.54 -8.96 -12.93
N GLY A 294 -3.71 -7.98 -12.50
CA GLY A 294 -3.45 -6.76 -13.26
C GLY A 294 -3.44 -5.47 -12.43
N ALA A 295 -3.42 -4.34 -13.13
CA ALA A 295 -3.47 -3.01 -12.56
C ALA A 295 -4.60 -2.20 -13.18
N ASP A 296 -5.23 -1.35 -12.37
CA ASP A 296 -6.25 -0.40 -12.80
C ASP A 296 -5.89 1.01 -12.35
N VAL A 297 -6.35 2.00 -13.11
CA VAL A 297 -6.26 3.42 -12.74
C VAL A 297 -7.65 3.96 -12.42
N LEU A 298 -7.78 4.61 -11.28
CA LEU A 298 -8.96 5.38 -10.89
C LEU A 298 -8.72 6.86 -11.19
N ALA A 299 -9.54 7.42 -12.05
CA ALA A 299 -9.53 8.84 -12.36
C ALA A 299 -10.96 9.32 -12.57
N SER A 300 -11.30 10.48 -12.02
CA SER A 300 -12.66 11.05 -12.09
C SER A 300 -13.76 10.06 -11.68
N GLY A 301 -13.51 9.27 -10.62
CA GLY A 301 -14.47 8.31 -10.05
C GLY A 301 -14.70 7.05 -10.90
N ARG A 302 -13.82 6.74 -11.85
CA ARG A 302 -13.97 5.56 -12.73
C ARG A 302 -12.67 4.79 -12.83
N TRP A 303 -12.76 3.47 -12.67
CA TRP A 303 -11.67 2.53 -12.95
C TRP A 303 -11.50 2.31 -14.44
N ARG A 304 -10.26 2.21 -14.87
CA ARG A 304 -9.86 1.82 -16.22
C ARG A 304 -8.71 0.82 -16.13
N PRO A 305 -8.66 -0.16 -17.05
CA PRO A 305 -7.51 -1.03 -17.17
C PRO A 305 -6.23 -0.24 -17.45
N LEU A 306 -5.18 -0.49 -16.68
CA LEU A 306 -3.84 0.02 -16.89
C LEU A 306 -2.92 -1.06 -17.46
N SER A 307 -3.01 -2.29 -16.91
CA SER A 307 -2.21 -3.43 -17.33
C SER A 307 -2.92 -4.74 -16.98
N ASP A 308 -2.74 -5.76 -17.82
CA ASP A 308 -3.11 -7.14 -17.49
C ASP A 308 -1.97 -7.89 -16.78
N THR A 309 -0.80 -7.26 -16.67
CA THR A 309 0.31 -7.77 -15.88
C THR A 309 0.06 -7.45 -14.41
N GLY A 310 0.07 -8.49 -13.56
CA GLY A 310 -0.15 -8.36 -12.13
C GLY A 310 1.07 -7.83 -11.38
N TYR A 311 0.81 -7.08 -10.31
CA TYR A 311 1.77 -6.58 -9.33
C TYR A 311 1.19 -6.79 -7.92
N ASP A 312 2.03 -6.74 -6.89
CA ASP A 312 1.60 -6.94 -5.50
C ASP A 312 1.51 -5.64 -4.70
N ALA A 313 2.43 -4.73 -4.93
CA ALA A 313 2.50 -3.44 -4.24
C ALA A 313 2.76 -2.29 -5.21
N VAL A 314 2.34 -1.08 -4.83
CA VAL A 314 2.51 0.16 -5.59
C VAL A 314 2.68 1.33 -4.63
N ASP A 315 3.57 2.27 -4.99
CA ASP A 315 3.76 3.51 -4.24
C ASP A 315 4.17 4.67 -5.16
N PHE A 316 3.94 5.91 -4.72
CA PHE A 316 4.22 7.13 -5.45
C PHE A 316 5.03 8.15 -4.63
N ALA A 317 6.03 8.74 -5.29
CA ALA A 317 6.67 9.98 -4.85
C ALA A 317 6.47 11.06 -5.91
N GLY A 318 5.63 12.04 -5.62
CA GLY A 318 5.21 13.02 -6.62
C GLY A 318 4.53 12.33 -7.81
N ASN A 319 4.87 12.72 -9.03
CA ASN A 319 4.28 12.19 -10.27
C ASN A 319 4.95 10.90 -10.79
N VAL A 320 5.86 10.34 -10.02
CA VAL A 320 6.55 9.09 -10.34
C VAL A 320 6.18 8.04 -9.29
N GLY A 321 5.93 6.82 -9.74
CA GLY A 321 5.68 5.69 -8.84
C GLY A 321 6.40 4.45 -9.31
N TRP A 322 6.33 3.42 -8.47
CA TRP A 322 6.79 2.06 -8.79
C TRP A 322 5.78 1.03 -8.33
N ALA A 323 5.76 -0.07 -9.07
CA ALA A 323 5.03 -1.28 -8.69
C ALA A 323 5.99 -2.47 -8.63
N SER A 324 5.80 -3.34 -7.63
CA SER A 324 6.57 -4.58 -7.45
C SER A 324 5.66 -5.81 -7.48
N GLY A 325 6.20 -6.99 -7.84
CA GLY A 325 5.37 -8.18 -7.95
C GLY A 325 6.13 -9.49 -8.17
N ASP A 326 5.41 -10.49 -8.63
CA ASP A 326 5.92 -11.86 -8.79
C ASP A 326 7.07 -11.96 -9.78
N LYS A 327 7.99 -12.92 -9.55
CA LYS A 327 9.18 -13.20 -10.40
C LYS A 327 10.11 -12.01 -10.55
N GLY A 328 10.30 -11.23 -9.50
CA GLY A 328 11.17 -10.05 -9.49
C GLY A 328 10.63 -8.88 -10.31
N ARG A 329 9.36 -8.89 -10.64
CA ARG A 329 8.77 -7.84 -11.47
C ARG A 329 8.81 -6.50 -10.75
N ILE A 330 9.33 -5.50 -11.45
CA ILE A 330 9.27 -4.09 -11.09
C ILE A 330 8.86 -3.30 -12.33
N ALA A 331 8.07 -2.26 -12.14
CA ALA A 331 7.76 -1.29 -13.17
C ALA A 331 7.74 0.13 -12.58
N ARG A 332 8.26 1.08 -13.33
CA ARG A 332 8.09 2.50 -13.06
C ARG A 332 6.73 2.95 -13.58
N ILE A 333 6.05 3.79 -12.83
CA ILE A 333 4.76 4.37 -13.21
C ILE A 333 4.97 5.85 -13.50
N GLU A 334 4.60 6.26 -14.70
CA GLU A 334 4.64 7.66 -15.13
C GLU A 334 3.20 8.14 -15.33
N LEU A 335 2.86 9.25 -14.70
CA LEU A 335 1.60 9.94 -14.94
C LEU A 335 1.80 10.93 -16.07
N LEU A 336 1.05 10.74 -17.14
CA LEU A 336 1.09 11.60 -18.32
C LEU A 336 0.12 12.77 -18.13
N PRO A 337 0.51 13.98 -18.54
CA PRO A 337 -0.28 15.21 -18.39
C PRO A 337 -1.60 15.18 -19.17
#